data_2ab4a546b6295d2d5824929a4ff01739
#
_entry.id   2ab4a546b6295d2d5824929a4ff01739
#
_cell.length_a   1.000
_cell.length_b   1.000
_cell.length_c   1.000
_cell.angle_alpha   90.00
_cell.angle_beta   90.00
_cell.angle_gamma   90.00
#
_symmetry.space_group_name_H-M   'P 1'
#
loop_
_entity.id
_entity.type
_entity.pdbx_description
1 polymer ?
#
loop_
_entity_poly.entity_id
_entity_poly.type
_entity_poly.pdbx_seq_one_letter_code
_entity_poly.pdbx_strand_id
1 'polypeptide(L)'
;EFLLETSADGQSWTEVGSVTIGADGLAQWENLKTGVQYRITEAKTPVGYTLLPEPVEVGTLTADAADITITLCNNVGFELPFTGGTGFTTYFLLAALMLCMGVYFCKRSNIRKENN
;
A
#
# COMPACT_ATOMS: atom_id res chain seq x y z
N GLU A 1 -12.08 -4.74 4.26
CA GLU A 1 -13.32 -4.82 3.49
C GLU A 1 -13.11 -5.71 2.27
N PHE A 2 -13.97 -6.69 2.10
CA PHE A 2 -13.91 -7.64 0.99
C PHE A 2 -15.16 -7.54 0.13
N LEU A 3 -14.95 -7.65 -1.16
CA LEU A 3 -15.94 -7.61 -2.20
C LEU A 3 -16.08 -9.00 -2.81
N LEU A 4 -17.30 -9.52 -2.87
CA LEU A 4 -17.61 -10.73 -3.62
C LEU A 4 -18.10 -10.35 -5.02
N GLU A 5 -17.49 -10.93 -6.02
CA GLU A 5 -17.87 -10.75 -7.42
C GLU A 5 -18.23 -12.09 -8.07
N THR A 6 -19.13 -12.06 -9.02
CA THR A 6 -19.57 -13.24 -9.78
C THR A 6 -19.38 -13.04 -11.27
N SER A 7 -19.13 -14.14 -11.97
CA SER A 7 -19.01 -14.18 -13.43
C SER A 7 -19.64 -15.44 -14.01
N ALA A 8 -20.27 -15.31 -15.16
CA ALA A 8 -20.78 -16.42 -15.95
C ALA A 8 -19.76 -16.93 -16.98
N ASP A 9 -18.86 -16.08 -17.42
CA ASP A 9 -17.90 -16.32 -18.51
C ASP A 9 -16.41 -16.31 -18.06
N GLY A 10 -16.16 -16.00 -16.78
CA GLY A 10 -14.81 -15.84 -16.22
C GLY A 10 -14.07 -14.58 -16.68
N GLN A 11 -14.70 -13.71 -17.46
CA GLN A 11 -14.09 -12.48 -17.98
C GLN A 11 -14.77 -11.21 -17.46
N SER A 12 -16.12 -11.23 -17.45
CA SER A 12 -16.93 -10.11 -16.98
C SER A 12 -17.37 -10.36 -15.55
N TRP A 13 -16.93 -9.51 -14.62
CA TRP A 13 -17.21 -9.66 -13.20
C TRP A 13 -18.21 -8.62 -12.72
N THR A 14 -19.19 -9.06 -11.96
CA THR A 14 -20.24 -8.24 -11.38
C THR A 14 -20.23 -8.36 -9.87
N GLU A 15 -20.29 -7.24 -9.18
CA GLU A 15 -20.37 -7.21 -7.72
C GLU A 15 -21.66 -7.89 -7.21
N VAL A 16 -21.49 -8.77 -6.25
CA VAL A 16 -22.58 -9.40 -5.50
C VAL A 16 -22.84 -8.65 -4.20
N GLY A 17 -21.80 -8.24 -3.52
CA GLY A 17 -21.85 -7.46 -2.29
C GLY A 17 -20.53 -7.37 -1.58
N SER A 18 -20.41 -6.39 -0.68
CA SER A 18 -19.22 -6.17 0.15
C SER A 18 -19.49 -6.47 1.62
N VAL A 19 -18.47 -6.96 2.31
CA VAL A 19 -18.50 -7.23 3.75
C VAL A 19 -17.25 -6.66 4.40
N THR A 20 -17.46 -5.90 5.48
CA THR A 20 -16.35 -5.46 6.33
C THR A 20 -16.14 -6.49 7.43
N ILE A 21 -14.93 -7.02 7.54
CA ILE A 21 -14.59 -8.01 8.57
C ILE A 21 -14.60 -7.34 9.95
N GLY A 22 -15.31 -7.97 10.88
CA GLY A 22 -15.34 -7.59 12.28
C GLY A 22 -14.16 -8.14 13.09
N ALA A 23 -14.26 -8.03 14.40
CA ALA A 23 -13.22 -8.51 15.33
C ALA A 23 -13.07 -10.05 15.34
N ASP A 24 -14.07 -10.77 14.84
CA ASP A 24 -14.09 -12.23 14.67
C ASP A 24 -13.28 -12.71 13.47
N GLY A 25 -12.91 -11.81 12.57
CA GLY A 25 -12.15 -12.14 11.36
C GLY A 25 -12.98 -12.83 10.28
N LEU A 26 -14.31 -12.82 10.36
CA LEU A 26 -15.20 -13.51 9.42
C LEU A 26 -15.89 -12.56 8.46
N ALA A 27 -15.98 -12.99 7.20
CA ALA A 27 -16.85 -12.42 6.19
C ALA A 27 -17.77 -13.55 5.65
N GLN A 28 -19.06 -13.29 5.54
CA GLN A 28 -20.03 -14.29 5.12
C GLN A 28 -20.97 -13.73 4.07
N TRP A 29 -21.19 -14.48 3.01
CA TRP A 29 -22.18 -14.21 1.99
C TRP A 29 -23.12 -15.39 1.90
N GLU A 30 -24.40 -15.12 1.84
CA GLU A 30 -25.46 -16.13 1.82
C GLU A 30 -26.26 -16.07 0.51
N ASN A 31 -27.02 -17.15 0.25
CA ASN A 31 -27.92 -17.25 -0.89
C ASN A 31 -27.24 -17.03 -2.25
N LEU A 32 -26.03 -17.55 -2.40
CA LEU A 32 -25.27 -17.44 -3.64
C LEU A 32 -25.85 -18.36 -4.73
N LYS A 33 -25.77 -17.90 -5.97
CA LYS A 33 -26.20 -18.68 -7.14
C LYS A 33 -25.20 -19.80 -7.42
N THR A 34 -25.71 -20.96 -7.78
CA THR A 34 -24.90 -22.09 -8.25
C THR A 34 -24.68 -22.03 -9.76
N GLY A 35 -23.61 -22.68 -10.24
CA GLY A 35 -23.28 -22.75 -11.65
C GLY A 35 -22.59 -21.51 -12.22
N VAL A 36 -22.20 -20.56 -11.38
CA VAL A 36 -21.42 -19.36 -11.74
C VAL A 36 -20.12 -19.32 -10.96
N GLN A 37 -19.13 -18.61 -11.49
CA GLN A 37 -17.83 -18.42 -10.83
C GLN A 37 -17.90 -17.26 -9.85
N TYR A 38 -17.14 -17.37 -8.77
CA TYR A 38 -16.96 -16.33 -7.78
C TYR A 38 -15.48 -16.04 -7.54
N ARG A 39 -15.20 -14.78 -7.20
CA ARG A 39 -13.90 -14.35 -6.67
C ARG A 39 -14.10 -13.34 -5.55
N ILE A 40 -13.10 -13.24 -4.68
CA ILE A 40 -13.06 -12.29 -3.58
C ILE A 40 -11.95 -11.30 -3.86
N THR A 41 -12.27 -10.01 -3.84
CA THR A 41 -11.32 -8.91 -3.98
C THR A 41 -11.25 -8.15 -2.67
N GLU A 42 -10.06 -7.86 -2.18
CA GLU A 42 -9.90 -6.98 -1.03
C GLU A 42 -9.99 -5.53 -1.48
N ALA A 43 -11.08 -4.85 -1.11
CA ALA A 43 -11.32 -3.46 -1.47
C ALA A 43 -10.61 -2.50 -0.51
N LYS A 44 -10.43 -2.90 0.76
CA LYS A 44 -9.80 -2.08 1.79
C LYS A 44 -9.14 -2.95 2.85
N THR A 45 -7.90 -2.65 3.14
CA THR A 45 -7.12 -3.35 4.18
C THR A 45 -7.03 -2.52 5.47
N PRO A 46 -6.87 -3.14 6.64
CA PRO A 46 -6.58 -2.44 7.88
C PRO A 46 -5.24 -1.70 7.82
N VAL A 47 -5.10 -0.66 8.66
CA VAL A 47 -3.83 0.08 8.78
C VAL A 47 -2.70 -0.86 9.20
N GLY A 48 -1.56 -0.76 8.52
CA GLY A 48 -0.39 -1.60 8.79
C GLY A 48 -0.32 -2.91 8.00
N TYR A 49 -1.31 -3.18 7.15
CA TYR A 49 -1.32 -4.35 6.26
C TYR A 49 -1.30 -3.94 4.80
N THR A 50 -0.87 -4.85 3.94
CA THR A 50 -0.86 -4.66 2.50
C THR A 50 -2.07 -5.33 1.88
N LEU A 51 -2.75 -4.64 0.94
CA LEU A 51 -3.82 -5.22 0.12
C LEU A 51 -3.34 -6.49 -0.58
N LEU A 52 -4.23 -7.45 -0.73
CA LEU A 52 -3.99 -8.61 -1.58
C LEU A 52 -3.74 -8.13 -3.02
N PRO A 53 -2.64 -8.55 -3.66
CA PRO A 53 -2.26 -8.04 -4.98
C PRO A 53 -3.22 -8.48 -6.09
N GLU A 54 -3.90 -9.59 -5.89
CA GLU A 54 -4.82 -10.18 -6.87
C GLU A 54 -6.09 -10.68 -6.20
N PRO A 55 -7.23 -10.69 -6.92
CA PRO A 55 -8.45 -11.35 -6.45
C PRO A 55 -8.23 -12.83 -6.20
N VAL A 56 -8.85 -13.35 -5.16
CA VAL A 56 -8.80 -14.77 -4.82
C VAL A 56 -9.99 -15.50 -5.47
N GLU A 57 -9.67 -16.42 -6.34
CA GLU A 57 -10.71 -17.22 -7.02
C GLU A 57 -11.34 -18.24 -6.05
N VAL A 58 -12.64 -18.16 -5.92
CA VAL A 58 -13.45 -19.13 -5.17
C VAL A 58 -13.77 -20.35 -6.04
N GLY A 59 -13.90 -20.12 -7.36
CA GLY A 59 -14.33 -21.10 -8.34
C GLY A 59 -15.84 -21.13 -8.55
N THR A 60 -16.32 -22.21 -9.16
CA THR A 60 -17.75 -22.37 -9.46
C THR A 60 -18.46 -23.07 -8.31
N LEU A 61 -19.51 -22.45 -7.77
CA LEU A 61 -20.35 -23.07 -6.77
C LEU A 61 -21.23 -24.15 -7.41
N THR A 62 -21.18 -25.36 -6.83
CA THR A 62 -22.04 -26.46 -7.22
C THR A 62 -23.22 -26.60 -6.27
N ALA A 63 -24.32 -27.24 -6.70
CA ALA A 63 -25.50 -27.39 -5.87
C ALA A 63 -25.26 -28.24 -4.60
N ASP A 64 -24.24 -29.07 -4.61
CA ASP A 64 -23.87 -29.95 -3.48
C ASP A 64 -22.90 -29.27 -2.48
N ALA A 65 -22.39 -28.07 -2.79
CA ALA A 65 -21.55 -27.31 -1.90
C ALA A 65 -22.41 -26.63 -0.83
N ALA A 66 -22.42 -27.21 0.39
CA ALA A 66 -23.19 -26.64 1.49
C ALA A 66 -22.53 -25.35 2.02
N ASP A 67 -21.23 -25.42 2.29
CA ASP A 67 -20.45 -24.28 2.79
C ASP A 67 -19.02 -24.32 2.21
N ILE A 68 -18.53 -23.17 1.75
CA ILE A 68 -17.14 -23.02 1.32
C ILE A 68 -16.45 -22.04 2.28
N THR A 69 -15.37 -22.49 2.90
CA THR A 69 -14.53 -21.64 3.75
C THR A 69 -13.21 -21.36 3.07
N ILE A 70 -12.88 -20.09 2.92
CA ILE A 70 -11.59 -19.63 2.36
C ILE A 70 -10.86 -18.84 3.43
N THR A 71 -9.61 -19.22 3.70
CA THR A 71 -8.76 -18.49 4.65
C THR A 71 -7.85 -17.56 3.87
N LEU A 72 -7.94 -16.26 4.15
CA LEU A 72 -7.10 -15.22 3.56
C LEU A 72 -6.16 -14.68 4.64
N CYS A 73 -4.89 -14.52 4.29
CA CYS A 73 -3.88 -13.95 5.18
C CYS A 73 -3.32 -12.68 4.55
N ASN A 74 -3.49 -11.56 5.23
CA ASN A 74 -2.85 -10.31 4.82
C ASN A 74 -1.41 -10.26 5.33
N ASN A 75 -0.51 -9.79 4.49
CA ASN A 75 0.86 -9.52 4.89
C ASN A 75 0.95 -8.18 5.63
N VAL A 76 1.76 -8.14 6.68
CA VAL A 76 2.09 -6.89 7.36
C VAL A 76 2.81 -5.98 6.38
N GLY A 77 2.27 -4.79 6.14
CA GLY A 77 2.91 -3.77 5.32
C GLY A 77 4.19 -3.31 6.01
N PHE A 78 5.32 -3.39 5.31
CA PHE A 78 6.56 -2.81 5.78
C PHE A 78 6.56 -1.31 5.44
N GLU A 79 6.21 -0.47 6.40
CA GLU A 79 6.46 0.95 6.26
C GLU A 79 7.97 1.19 6.44
N LEU A 80 8.65 1.55 5.35
CA LEU A 80 10.02 2.07 5.45
C LEU A 80 9.98 3.30 6.36
N PRO A 81 10.77 3.33 7.44
CA PRO A 81 10.86 4.55 8.23
C PRO A 81 11.27 5.69 7.29
N PHE A 82 10.52 6.78 7.34
CA PHE A 82 10.76 7.96 6.51
C PHE A 82 12.09 8.59 6.95
N THR A 83 13.20 8.09 6.40
CA THR A 83 14.57 8.56 6.70
C THR A 83 14.90 9.88 5.99
N GLY A 84 13.98 10.38 5.14
CA GLY A 84 14.08 11.67 4.44
C GLY A 84 13.48 12.83 5.25
N GLY A 85 13.64 12.84 6.56
CA GLY A 85 13.18 13.96 7.39
C GLY A 85 13.90 15.27 7.05
N THR A 86 13.30 16.38 7.46
CA THR A 86 13.72 17.78 7.30
C THR A 86 15.18 18.09 7.70
N GLY A 87 15.88 17.13 8.30
CA GLY A 87 17.29 17.25 8.69
C GLY A 87 18.25 17.45 7.52
N PHE A 88 17.97 16.85 6.36
CA PHE A 88 18.86 16.94 5.19
C PHE A 88 18.96 18.36 4.64
N THR A 89 17.87 19.09 4.58
CA THR A 89 17.82 20.50 4.14
C THR A 89 18.63 21.41 5.07
N THR A 90 18.59 21.16 6.37
CA THR A 90 19.32 21.95 7.37
C THR A 90 20.83 21.77 7.22
N TYR A 91 21.29 20.54 7.01
CA TYR A 91 22.71 20.25 6.78
C TYR A 91 23.21 20.81 5.44
N PHE A 92 22.37 20.79 4.39
CA PHE A 92 22.71 21.39 3.10
C PHE A 92 22.87 22.91 3.19
N LEU A 93 21.99 23.59 3.93
CA LEU A 93 22.10 25.04 4.17
C LEU A 93 23.33 25.40 4.99
N LEU A 94 23.66 24.60 6.01
CA LEU A 94 24.86 24.82 6.81
C LEU A 94 26.14 24.62 5.97
N ALA A 95 26.19 23.60 5.12
CA ALA A 95 27.33 23.35 4.24
C ALA A 95 27.52 24.47 3.21
N ALA A 96 26.44 24.97 2.61
CA ALA A 96 26.46 26.09 1.69
C ALA A 96 26.98 27.39 2.36
N LEU A 97 26.52 27.62 3.58
CA LEU A 97 26.94 28.79 4.36
C LEU A 97 28.47 28.74 4.69
N MET A 98 28.97 27.56 5.07
CA MET A 98 30.40 27.34 5.30
C MET A 98 31.24 27.55 4.04
N LEU A 99 30.77 27.05 2.88
CA LEU A 99 31.43 27.27 1.59
C LEU A 99 31.48 28.75 1.22
N CYS A 100 30.41 29.52 1.39
CA CYS A 100 30.34 30.94 1.12
C CYS A 100 31.30 31.72 2.02
N MET A 101 31.38 31.39 3.31
CA MET A 101 32.35 32.00 4.25
C MET A 101 33.77 31.68 3.86
N GLY A 102 34.08 30.46 3.48
CA GLY A 102 35.40 30.04 3.03
C GLY A 102 35.86 30.84 1.81
N VAL A 103 35.03 30.99 0.79
CA VAL A 103 35.32 31.80 -0.41
C VAL A 103 35.52 33.29 -0.06
N TYR A 104 34.68 33.84 0.82
CA TYR A 104 34.77 35.21 1.28
C TYR A 104 36.12 35.49 1.99
N PHE A 105 36.54 34.62 2.90
CA PHE A 105 37.83 34.76 3.60
C PHE A 105 39.02 34.58 2.67
N CYS A 106 38.96 33.64 1.71
CA CYS A 106 40.00 33.46 0.70
C CYS A 106 40.20 34.71 -0.17
N LYS A 107 39.08 35.29 -0.66
CA LYS A 107 39.11 36.52 -1.45
C LYS A 107 39.64 37.71 -0.67
N ARG A 108 39.25 37.85 0.60
CA ARG A 108 39.74 38.92 1.47
C ARG A 108 41.24 38.79 1.79
N SER A 109 41.74 37.56 1.95
CA SER A 109 43.15 37.27 2.16
C SER A 109 44.01 37.61 0.93
N ASN A 110 43.50 37.35 -0.27
CA ASN A 110 44.19 37.68 -1.53
C ASN A 110 44.31 39.21 -1.75
N ILE A 111 43.24 39.96 -1.50
CA ILE A 111 43.24 41.43 -1.63
C ILE A 111 44.24 42.08 -0.66
N ARG A 112 44.46 41.48 0.52
CA ARG A 112 45.42 42.00 1.51
C ARG A 112 46.87 41.76 1.11
N LYS A 113 47.13 40.74 0.26
CA LYS A 113 48.48 40.45 -0.26
C LYS A 113 48.88 41.32 -1.44
N GLU A 114 47.93 41.86 -2.20
CA GLU A 114 48.20 42.77 -3.31
C GLU A 114 48.43 44.22 -2.89
N ASN A 115 48.04 44.62 -1.67
CA ASN A 115 48.18 45.98 -1.15
C ASN A 115 49.40 46.18 -0.22
N ASN A 116 50.36 45.26 -0.17
CA ASN A 116 51.56 45.35 0.63
C ASN A 116 52.78 45.07 -0.25
#